data_e26931b5a812ee5d657fa8a677cfbdd6
#
_entry.id   e26931b5a812ee5d657fa8a677cfbdd6
#
_cell.length_a   1.000
_cell.length_b   1.000
_cell.length_c   1.000
_cell.angle_alpha   90.00
_cell.angle_beta   90.00
_cell.angle_gamma   90.00
#
_symmetry.space_group_name_H-M   'P 1'
#
loop_
_entity.id
_entity.type
_entity.pdbx_description
1 polymer ?
#
loop_
_entity_poly.entity_id
_entity_poly.type
_entity_poly.pdbx_seq_one_letter_code
_entity_poly.pdbx_strand_id
1 'polypeptide(L)'
;SIAGILNDKPIDTSMGLTPLEGLMMGSRAGNLDPGLVVFLGKKGFNLQKILNKESGFKSLVGKTDIQEIMKIGNKKSELALDIFVYKIVEYIGSYIAVLKGFDNLVFTGGIGENIPLIRKEICDSFGFLGLKIDKNKNSKNLEVISKKRSRVKVYVKKTDEELMIAKEVLNL
;
A
#
# COMPACT_ATOMS: atom_id res chain seq x y z
N SER A 1 4.52 -0.29 -1.06
CA SER A 1 4.84 1.13 -1.33
C SER A 1 3.80 1.76 -2.23
N ILE A 2 3.81 3.09 -2.29
CA ILE A 2 3.00 3.91 -3.19
C ILE A 2 3.94 4.88 -3.87
N ALA A 3 3.69 5.17 -5.15
CA ALA A 3 4.44 6.17 -5.90
C ALA A 3 3.51 7.12 -6.65
N GLY A 4 3.84 8.40 -6.65
CA GLY A 4 3.23 9.42 -7.46
C GLY A 4 3.96 9.56 -8.80
N ILE A 5 3.24 9.39 -9.90
CA ILE A 5 3.81 9.43 -11.26
C ILE A 5 3.21 10.62 -12.02
N LEU A 6 4.06 11.45 -12.60
CA LEU A 6 3.67 12.57 -13.45
C LEU A 6 4.47 12.53 -14.76
N ASN A 7 3.77 12.49 -15.90
CA ASN A 7 4.41 12.43 -17.23
C ASN A 7 5.42 11.29 -17.32
N ASP A 8 5.02 10.08 -16.92
CA ASP A 8 5.80 8.84 -16.91
C ASP A 8 7.07 8.87 -16.03
N LYS A 9 7.18 9.88 -15.15
CA LYS A 9 8.29 10.00 -14.20
C LYS A 9 7.79 9.85 -12.77
N PRO A 10 8.44 9.03 -11.93
CA PRO A 10 8.15 9.02 -10.51
C PRO A 10 8.63 10.34 -9.90
N ILE A 11 7.73 11.04 -9.20
CA ILE A 11 8.03 12.31 -8.53
C ILE A 11 8.10 12.17 -7.03
N ASP A 12 7.48 11.12 -6.49
CA ASP A 12 7.48 10.83 -5.07
C ASP A 12 7.19 9.34 -4.81
N THR A 13 7.63 8.85 -3.67
CA THR A 13 7.35 7.49 -3.21
C THR A 13 7.24 7.45 -1.70
N SER A 14 6.44 6.52 -1.19
CA SER A 14 6.29 6.30 0.26
C SER A 14 7.51 5.67 0.93
N MET A 15 8.47 5.17 0.18
CA MET A 15 9.73 4.65 0.72
C MET A 15 10.79 5.74 0.76
N GLY A 16 11.61 5.76 1.82
CA GLY A 16 12.76 6.64 1.94
C GLY A 16 14.05 5.97 1.47
N LEU A 17 15.13 6.20 2.23
CA LEU A 17 16.43 5.55 1.98
C LEU A 17 16.33 4.02 2.03
N THR A 18 15.39 3.50 2.81
CA THR A 18 15.14 2.06 2.96
C THR A 18 13.64 1.75 2.82
N PRO A 19 13.26 0.49 2.54
CA PRO A 19 11.86 0.08 2.52
C PRO A 19 11.21 0.04 3.92
N LEU A 20 11.88 0.51 4.97
CA LEU A 20 11.33 0.59 6.32
C LEU A 20 10.36 1.76 6.47
N GLU A 21 10.63 2.88 5.79
CA GLU A 21 9.76 4.04 5.75
C GLU A 21 8.49 3.77 4.94
N GLY A 22 7.44 4.50 5.24
CA GLY A 22 6.19 4.48 4.49
C GLY A 22 5.12 3.61 5.12
N LEU A 23 4.57 2.71 4.32
CA LEU A 23 3.47 1.84 4.74
C LEU A 23 3.92 0.79 5.76
N MET A 24 3.08 0.55 6.76
CA MET A 24 3.17 -0.65 7.58
C MET A 24 3.13 -1.89 6.69
N MET A 25 3.97 -2.88 6.97
CA MET A 25 4.04 -4.13 6.21
C MET A 25 3.82 -5.34 7.12
N GLY A 26 4.04 -6.54 6.60
CA GLY A 26 3.89 -7.79 7.37
C GLY A 26 4.65 -7.78 8.71
N SER A 27 5.92 -7.38 8.70
CA SER A 27 6.77 -7.33 9.90
C SER A 27 7.52 -6.00 10.10
N ARG A 28 7.38 -5.05 9.16
CA ARG A 28 8.03 -3.73 9.22
C ARG A 28 7.08 -2.68 9.76
N ALA A 29 7.64 -1.74 10.51
CA ALA A 29 6.85 -0.72 11.21
C ALA A 29 6.18 0.28 10.26
N GLY A 30 6.82 0.66 9.16
CA GLY A 30 6.44 1.85 8.42
C GLY A 30 6.79 3.14 9.16
N ASN A 31 6.08 4.21 8.86
CA ASN A 31 6.31 5.51 9.50
C ASN A 31 6.06 5.47 10.99
N LEU A 32 7.01 6.04 11.72
CA LEU A 32 6.99 6.18 13.18
C LEU A 32 7.41 7.58 13.59
N ASP A 33 7.02 7.97 14.80
CA ASP A 33 7.60 9.13 15.46
C ASP A 33 9.11 8.89 15.72
N PRO A 34 10.01 9.75 15.20
CA PRO A 34 11.44 9.66 15.49
C PRO A 34 11.78 9.67 16.97
N GLY A 35 10.99 10.39 17.79
CA GLY A 35 11.14 10.44 19.25
C GLY A 35 10.94 9.06 19.89
N LEU A 36 9.97 8.27 19.38
CA LEU A 36 9.79 6.89 19.83
C LEU A 36 11.01 6.03 19.52
N VAL A 37 11.61 6.18 18.36
CA VAL A 37 12.82 5.43 17.97
C VAL A 37 13.97 5.76 18.89
N VAL A 38 14.19 7.06 19.18
CA VAL A 38 15.23 7.51 20.13
C VAL A 38 14.96 6.97 21.54
N PHE A 39 13.72 7.00 22.01
CA PHE A 39 13.32 6.46 23.31
C PHE A 39 13.63 4.97 23.43
N LEU A 40 13.22 4.16 22.44
CA LEU A 40 13.48 2.72 22.42
C LEU A 40 14.99 2.43 22.41
N GLY A 41 15.77 3.19 21.63
CA GLY A 41 17.22 3.06 21.60
C GLY A 41 17.86 3.33 22.97
N LYS A 42 17.45 4.39 23.67
CA LYS A 42 17.91 4.70 25.04
C LYS A 42 17.54 3.61 26.05
N LYS A 43 16.46 2.87 25.82
CA LYS A 43 16.06 1.72 26.64
C LYS A 43 16.81 0.42 26.29
N GLY A 44 17.74 0.44 25.34
CA GLY A 44 18.55 -0.71 24.96
C GLY A 44 17.85 -1.72 24.03
N PHE A 45 16.72 -1.35 23.43
CA PHE A 45 16.06 -2.23 22.47
C PHE A 45 16.85 -2.38 21.17
N ASN A 46 16.85 -3.58 20.61
CA ASN A 46 17.39 -3.83 19.27
C ASN A 46 16.45 -3.26 18.21
N LEU A 47 16.70 -2.00 17.82
CA LEU A 47 15.84 -1.25 16.88
C LEU A 47 15.76 -1.95 15.52
N GLN A 48 16.87 -2.47 15.00
CA GLN A 48 16.88 -3.16 13.72
C GLN A 48 15.93 -4.37 13.73
N LYS A 49 15.95 -5.16 14.80
CA LYS A 49 15.07 -6.32 14.95
C LYS A 49 13.61 -5.90 15.09
N ILE A 50 13.32 -4.95 15.99
CA ILE A 50 11.95 -4.51 16.26
C ILE A 50 11.34 -3.90 15.02
N LEU A 51 11.98 -2.92 14.40
CA LEU A 51 11.39 -2.14 13.31
C LEU A 51 11.25 -2.96 12.02
N ASN A 52 12.13 -3.93 11.76
CA ASN A 52 12.10 -4.71 10.51
C ASN A 52 11.40 -6.07 10.62
N LYS A 53 11.41 -6.70 11.82
CA LYS A 53 11.01 -8.12 11.95
C LYS A 53 9.91 -8.38 12.97
N GLU A 54 9.63 -7.43 13.87
CA GLU A 54 8.72 -7.61 14.99
C GLU A 54 7.61 -6.57 15.05
N SER A 55 7.52 -5.69 14.07
CA SER A 55 6.49 -4.66 13.93
C SER A 55 5.43 -5.04 12.89
N GLY A 56 4.71 -4.06 12.39
CA GLY A 56 3.70 -4.22 11.36
C GLY A 56 2.53 -5.11 11.77
N PHE A 57 1.95 -5.80 10.81
CA PHE A 57 0.85 -6.74 11.08
C PHE A 57 1.23 -7.80 12.11
N LYS A 58 2.48 -8.27 12.09
CA LYS A 58 2.97 -9.28 13.03
C LYS A 58 2.81 -8.84 14.49
N SER A 59 3.11 -7.57 14.79
CA SER A 59 2.98 -7.05 16.17
C SER A 59 1.52 -6.90 16.61
N LEU A 60 0.61 -6.63 15.68
CA LEU A 60 -0.80 -6.40 15.99
C LEU A 60 -1.58 -7.72 16.11
N VAL A 61 -1.34 -8.67 15.21
CA VAL A 61 -2.17 -9.87 15.06
C VAL A 61 -1.39 -11.18 14.99
N GLY A 62 -0.06 -11.16 15.12
CA GLY A 62 0.80 -12.35 15.09
C GLY A 62 0.99 -12.97 13.70
N LYS A 63 0.48 -12.33 12.65
CA LYS A 63 0.52 -12.79 11.26
C LYS A 63 1.10 -11.72 10.35
N THR A 64 1.68 -12.13 9.22
CA THR A 64 2.28 -11.23 8.23
C THR A 64 1.53 -11.20 6.91
N ASP A 65 0.76 -12.24 6.61
CA ASP A 65 -0.03 -12.34 5.39
C ASP A 65 -1.44 -11.78 5.58
N ILE A 66 -1.83 -10.86 4.71
CA ILE A 66 -3.14 -10.17 4.81
C ILE A 66 -4.30 -11.14 4.61
N GLN A 67 -4.16 -12.16 3.77
CA GLN A 67 -5.25 -13.13 3.56
C GLN A 67 -5.48 -13.97 4.82
N GLU A 68 -4.40 -14.33 5.55
CA GLU A 68 -4.52 -14.99 6.86
C GLU A 68 -5.16 -14.04 7.89
N ILE A 69 -4.75 -12.76 7.90
CA ILE A 69 -5.27 -11.74 8.81
C ILE A 69 -6.79 -11.55 8.60
N MET A 70 -7.24 -11.47 7.35
CA MET A 70 -8.66 -11.35 7.02
C MET A 70 -9.48 -12.55 7.52
N LYS A 71 -8.91 -13.76 7.54
CA LYS A 71 -9.57 -14.97 8.04
C LYS A 71 -9.73 -14.99 9.57
N ILE A 72 -8.95 -14.20 10.31
CA ILE A 72 -9.05 -14.12 11.78
C ILE A 72 -10.41 -13.53 12.18
N GLY A 73 -10.89 -12.47 11.49
CA GLY A 73 -12.22 -11.89 11.66
C GLY A 73 -12.54 -11.36 13.05
N ASN A 74 -11.54 -10.89 13.80
CA ASN A 74 -11.74 -10.29 15.11
C ASN A 74 -11.37 -8.79 15.11
N LYS A 75 -11.75 -8.06 16.17
CA LYS A 75 -11.51 -6.62 16.31
C LYS A 75 -10.04 -6.19 16.11
N LYS A 76 -9.06 -7.04 16.47
CA LYS A 76 -7.65 -6.72 16.28
C LYS A 76 -7.24 -6.82 14.82
N SER A 77 -7.73 -7.84 14.09
CA SER A 77 -7.46 -7.98 12.67
C SER A 77 -8.16 -6.90 11.86
N GLU A 78 -9.39 -6.54 12.22
CA GLU A 78 -10.11 -5.41 11.61
C GLU A 78 -9.32 -4.11 11.80
N LEU A 79 -8.95 -3.77 13.04
CA LEU A 79 -8.14 -2.58 13.33
C LEU A 79 -6.80 -2.57 12.55
N ALA A 80 -6.13 -3.71 12.43
CA ALA A 80 -4.88 -3.79 11.69
C ALA A 80 -5.06 -3.50 10.20
N LEU A 81 -6.16 -3.97 9.59
CA LEU A 81 -6.52 -3.69 8.20
C LEU A 81 -6.94 -2.22 8.03
N ASP A 82 -7.71 -1.67 8.97
CA ASP A 82 -8.12 -0.27 8.96
C ASP A 82 -6.91 0.68 9.01
N ILE A 83 -5.94 0.42 9.89
CA ILE A 83 -4.69 1.17 9.97
C ILE A 83 -3.95 1.12 8.61
N PHE A 84 -3.88 -0.05 8.00
CA PHE A 84 -3.20 -0.22 6.72
C PHE A 84 -3.90 0.57 5.60
N VAL A 85 -5.23 0.44 5.48
CA VAL A 85 -6.02 1.19 4.48
C VAL A 85 -5.93 2.69 4.74
N TYR A 86 -6.06 3.13 6.00
CA TYR A 86 -5.94 4.53 6.37
C TYR A 86 -4.60 5.13 5.92
N LYS A 87 -3.49 4.43 6.15
CA LYS A 87 -2.17 4.90 5.72
C LYS A 87 -2.02 4.97 4.20
N ILE A 88 -2.61 4.04 3.48
CA ILE A 88 -2.64 4.09 2.00
C ILE A 88 -3.44 5.31 1.53
N VAL A 89 -4.61 5.55 2.11
CA VAL A 89 -5.46 6.70 1.77
C VAL A 89 -4.75 8.02 2.08
N GLU A 90 -4.04 8.12 3.21
CA GLU A 90 -3.23 9.28 3.59
C GLU A 90 -2.15 9.59 2.54
N TYR A 91 -1.38 8.58 2.10
CA TYR A 91 -0.37 8.75 1.05
C TYR A 91 -0.98 9.13 -0.31
N ILE A 92 -2.04 8.45 -0.73
CA ILE A 92 -2.73 8.81 -1.97
C ILE A 92 -3.25 10.23 -1.88
N GLY A 93 -3.82 10.64 -0.75
CA GLY A 93 -4.30 12.00 -0.50
C GLY A 93 -3.19 13.05 -0.65
N SER A 94 -2.00 12.79 -0.09
CA SER A 94 -0.86 13.68 -0.25
C SER A 94 -0.42 13.79 -1.72
N TYR A 95 -0.37 12.66 -2.43
CA TYR A 95 0.03 12.66 -3.85
C TYR A 95 -1.02 13.30 -4.76
N ILE A 96 -2.31 13.21 -4.43
CA ILE A 96 -3.34 13.97 -5.15
C ILE A 96 -3.07 15.47 -5.09
N ALA A 97 -2.66 15.98 -3.93
CA ALA A 97 -2.31 17.38 -3.77
C ALA A 97 -1.05 17.74 -4.56
N VAL A 98 0.01 16.94 -4.47
CA VAL A 98 1.28 17.15 -5.19
C VAL A 98 1.09 17.08 -6.70
N LEU A 99 0.31 16.13 -7.19
CA LEU A 99 -0.01 15.92 -8.61
C LEU A 99 -1.08 16.90 -9.13
N LYS A 100 -1.75 17.66 -8.25
CA LYS A 100 -2.89 18.53 -8.58
C LYS A 100 -4.10 17.77 -9.14
N GLY A 101 -4.31 16.57 -8.64
CA GLY A 101 -5.31 15.61 -9.10
C GLY A 101 -4.66 14.29 -9.56
N PHE A 102 -5.46 13.36 -10.05
CA PHE A 102 -4.97 12.14 -10.67
C PHE A 102 -6.01 11.55 -11.62
N ASP A 103 -5.54 10.98 -12.72
CA ASP A 103 -6.39 10.37 -13.74
C ASP A 103 -6.49 8.86 -13.57
N ASN A 104 -5.44 8.25 -13.02
CA ASN A 104 -5.29 6.82 -12.91
C ASN A 104 -4.84 6.41 -11.50
N LEU A 105 -5.44 5.34 -10.98
CA LEU A 105 -4.99 4.62 -9.80
C LEU A 105 -4.66 3.19 -10.22
N VAL A 106 -3.42 2.76 -9.98
CA VAL A 106 -2.95 1.43 -10.36
C VAL A 106 -2.64 0.63 -9.12
N PHE A 107 -3.32 -0.49 -8.97
CA PHE A 107 -3.02 -1.50 -7.94
C PHE A 107 -2.12 -2.58 -8.52
N THR A 108 -1.06 -2.91 -7.79
CA THR A 108 -0.07 -3.90 -8.19
C THR A 108 0.56 -4.55 -6.96
N GLY A 109 1.37 -5.57 -7.17
CA GLY A 109 1.98 -6.36 -6.09
C GLY A 109 0.97 -7.27 -5.38
N GLY A 110 1.45 -8.10 -4.47
CA GLY A 110 0.66 -9.19 -3.88
C GLY A 110 -0.67 -8.75 -3.28
N ILE A 111 -0.71 -7.62 -2.56
CA ILE A 111 -1.94 -7.09 -1.95
C ILE A 111 -2.82 -6.42 -3.00
N GLY A 112 -2.24 -5.52 -3.79
CA GLY A 112 -2.99 -4.76 -4.79
C GLY A 112 -3.64 -5.64 -5.85
N GLU A 113 -2.96 -6.70 -6.26
CA GLU A 113 -3.45 -7.64 -7.28
C GLU A 113 -4.51 -8.60 -6.74
N ASN A 114 -4.37 -9.07 -5.49
CA ASN A 114 -5.11 -10.24 -5.02
C ASN A 114 -6.16 -9.96 -3.93
N ILE A 115 -6.26 -8.73 -3.39
CA ILE A 115 -7.18 -8.43 -2.30
C ILE A 115 -8.26 -7.40 -2.73
N PRO A 116 -9.37 -7.85 -3.32
CA PRO A 116 -10.44 -6.96 -3.78
C PRO A 116 -11.04 -6.07 -2.69
N LEU A 117 -11.09 -6.55 -1.44
CA LEU A 117 -11.62 -5.78 -0.31
C LEU A 117 -10.77 -4.54 -0.04
N ILE A 118 -9.46 -4.68 0.04
CA ILE A 118 -8.54 -3.56 0.28
C ILE A 118 -8.65 -2.52 -0.85
N ARG A 119 -8.70 -2.96 -2.12
CA ARG A 119 -8.90 -2.04 -3.23
C ARG A 119 -10.22 -1.28 -3.14
N LYS A 120 -11.29 -1.99 -2.71
CA LYS A 120 -12.61 -1.37 -2.54
C LYS A 120 -12.57 -0.28 -1.48
N GLU A 121 -12.04 -0.55 -0.29
CA GLU A 121 -11.99 0.40 0.82
C GLU A 121 -11.15 1.64 0.48
N ILE A 122 -10.00 1.43 -0.16
CA ILE A 122 -9.18 2.53 -0.67
C ILE A 122 -9.96 3.37 -1.69
N CYS A 123 -10.60 2.74 -2.68
CA CYS A 123 -11.33 3.45 -3.73
C CYS A 123 -12.57 4.18 -3.19
N ASP A 124 -13.27 3.61 -2.23
CA ASP A 124 -14.45 4.22 -1.61
C ASP A 124 -14.07 5.54 -0.88
N SER A 125 -12.86 5.62 -0.32
CA SER A 125 -12.35 6.84 0.32
C SER A 125 -12.19 8.01 -0.67
N PHE A 126 -12.09 7.76 -1.97
CA PHE A 126 -11.97 8.78 -3.02
C PHE A 126 -13.25 8.97 -3.86
N GLY A 127 -14.37 8.46 -3.38
CA GLY A 127 -15.68 8.64 -4.04
C GLY A 127 -16.05 10.10 -4.28
N PHE A 128 -15.64 11.02 -3.38
CA PHE A 128 -15.86 12.46 -3.49
C PHE A 128 -15.13 13.09 -4.70
N LEU A 129 -14.07 12.47 -5.20
CA LEU A 129 -13.36 12.87 -6.43
C LEU A 129 -13.97 12.25 -7.70
N GLY A 130 -15.07 11.51 -7.56
CA GLY A 130 -15.74 10.85 -8.67
C GLY A 130 -15.12 9.51 -9.07
N LEU A 131 -14.27 8.93 -8.24
CA LEU A 131 -13.77 7.57 -8.41
C LEU A 131 -14.89 6.58 -8.08
N LYS A 132 -15.17 5.66 -9.01
CA LYS A 132 -16.21 4.63 -8.85
C LYS A 132 -15.70 3.31 -9.42
N ILE A 133 -15.66 2.26 -8.59
CA ILE A 133 -15.30 0.92 -9.03
C ILE A 133 -16.53 0.05 -9.34
N ASP A 134 -16.33 -0.92 -10.21
CA ASP A 134 -17.28 -1.99 -10.50
C ASP A 134 -16.99 -3.18 -9.60
N LYS A 135 -17.94 -3.54 -8.75
CA LYS A 135 -17.76 -4.62 -7.75
C LYS A 135 -17.43 -5.98 -8.40
N ASN A 136 -18.11 -6.30 -9.53
CA ASN A 136 -17.90 -7.58 -10.21
C ASN A 136 -16.51 -7.65 -10.88
N LYS A 137 -16.09 -6.54 -11.53
CA LYS A 137 -14.75 -6.47 -12.11
C LYS A 137 -13.67 -6.54 -11.04
N ASN A 138 -13.86 -5.84 -9.92
CA ASN A 138 -12.92 -5.84 -8.81
C ASN A 138 -12.79 -7.24 -8.19
N SER A 139 -13.90 -7.94 -7.93
CA SER A 139 -13.87 -9.29 -7.36
C SER A 139 -13.20 -10.34 -8.26
N LYS A 140 -13.23 -10.11 -9.58
CA LYS A 140 -12.60 -10.98 -10.59
C LYS A 140 -11.17 -10.55 -10.93
N ASN A 141 -10.61 -9.55 -10.25
CA ASN A 141 -9.29 -8.98 -10.51
C ASN A 141 -9.07 -8.62 -12.00
N LEU A 142 -10.10 -8.09 -12.67
CA LEU A 142 -9.95 -7.68 -14.06
C LEU A 142 -9.00 -6.48 -14.16
N GLU A 143 -8.36 -6.33 -15.30
CA GLU A 143 -7.36 -5.29 -15.53
C GLU A 143 -7.91 -3.87 -15.29
N VAL A 144 -9.14 -3.57 -15.71
CA VAL A 144 -9.82 -2.30 -15.47
C VAL A 144 -11.02 -2.53 -14.57
N ILE A 145 -10.95 -2.04 -13.35
CA ILE A 145 -11.99 -2.22 -12.33
C ILE A 145 -12.86 -0.98 -12.10
N SER A 146 -12.53 0.16 -12.72
CA SER A 146 -13.38 1.36 -12.65
C SER A 146 -14.66 1.20 -13.47
N LYS A 147 -15.75 1.86 -13.02
CA LYS A 147 -16.98 2.01 -13.82
C LYS A 147 -16.73 2.89 -15.04
N LYS A 148 -17.52 2.72 -16.11
CA LYS A 148 -17.42 3.49 -17.36
C LYS A 148 -17.47 5.02 -17.13
N ARG A 149 -18.27 5.47 -16.15
CA ARG A 149 -18.46 6.89 -15.79
C ARG A 149 -17.61 7.34 -14.59
N SER A 150 -16.58 6.59 -14.21
CA SER A 150 -15.62 7.02 -13.20
C SER A 150 -14.72 8.11 -13.78
N ARG A 151 -14.50 9.19 -13.03
CA ARG A 151 -13.54 10.26 -13.43
C ARG A 151 -12.10 9.73 -13.39
N VAL A 152 -11.79 8.93 -12.37
CA VAL A 152 -10.50 8.29 -12.22
C VAL A 152 -10.59 6.86 -12.75
N LYS A 153 -9.65 6.45 -13.59
CA LYS A 153 -9.53 5.06 -14.01
C LYS A 153 -8.79 4.25 -12.97
N VAL A 154 -9.26 3.04 -12.72
CA VAL A 154 -8.65 2.15 -11.73
C VAL A 154 -8.24 0.86 -12.41
N TYR A 155 -6.97 0.53 -12.25
CA TYR A 155 -6.35 -0.64 -12.86
C TYR A 155 -5.83 -1.60 -11.80
N VAL A 156 -5.82 -2.89 -12.15
CA VAL A 156 -5.09 -3.94 -11.44
C VAL A 156 -4.08 -4.50 -12.44
N LYS A 157 -2.80 -4.32 -12.16
CA LYS A 157 -1.72 -4.75 -13.04
C LYS A 157 -0.82 -5.74 -12.30
N LYS A 158 -0.52 -6.86 -12.96
CA LYS A 158 0.51 -7.78 -12.47
C LYS A 158 1.88 -7.16 -12.68
N THR A 159 2.71 -7.24 -11.66
CA THR A 159 4.13 -6.89 -11.77
C THR A 159 4.94 -8.13 -12.13
N ASP A 160 5.95 -7.91 -12.95
CA ASP A 160 6.96 -8.91 -13.28
C ASP A 160 8.34 -8.28 -13.09
N GLU A 161 8.78 -8.27 -11.82
CA GLU A 161 10.05 -7.66 -11.42
C GLU A 161 11.24 -8.44 -12.02
N GLU A 162 11.13 -9.76 -12.12
CA GLU A 162 12.19 -10.62 -12.68
C GLU A 162 12.41 -10.31 -14.15
N LEU A 163 11.33 -10.12 -14.92
CA LEU A 163 11.42 -9.72 -16.31
C LEU A 163 12.08 -8.35 -16.48
N MET A 164 11.76 -7.40 -15.59
CA MET A 164 12.38 -6.07 -15.64
C MET A 164 13.87 -6.14 -15.32
N ILE A 165 14.27 -6.87 -14.29
CA ILE A 165 15.68 -7.11 -13.97
C ILE A 165 16.40 -7.76 -15.16
N ALA A 166 15.80 -8.79 -15.77
CA ALA A 166 16.38 -9.44 -16.93
C ALA A 166 16.56 -8.48 -18.12
N LYS A 167 15.59 -7.60 -18.38
CA LYS A 167 15.71 -6.57 -19.43
C LYS A 167 16.83 -5.58 -19.16
N GLU A 168 16.94 -5.09 -17.93
CA GLU A 168 18.01 -4.15 -17.56
C GLU A 168 19.41 -4.80 -17.71
N VAL A 169 19.55 -6.06 -17.29
CA VAL A 169 20.83 -6.80 -17.46
C VAL A 169 21.17 -7.03 -18.92
N LEU A 170 20.18 -7.26 -19.80
CA LEU A 170 20.41 -7.46 -21.23
C LEU A 170 20.68 -6.15 -21.98
N ASN A 171 20.32 -5.01 -21.42
CA ASN A 171 20.56 -3.68 -21.99
C ASN A 171 21.88 -3.04 -21.50
N LEU A 172 22.60 -3.73 -20.60
CA LEU A 172 23.96 -3.38 -20.17
C LEU A 172 25.01 -4.02 -21.08
#